data_0a2b9ec9a1838d4935ad84e33749118c
#
_entry.id   0a2b9ec9a1838d4935ad84e33749118c
#
_cell.length_a   1.000
_cell.length_b   1.000
_cell.length_c   1.000
_cell.angle_alpha   90.00
_cell.angle_beta   90.00
_cell.angle_gamma   90.00
#
_symmetry.space_group_name_H-M   'P 1'
#
loop_
_entity.id
_entity.type
_entity.pdbx_description
1 polymer ?
#
loop_
_entity_poly.entity_id
_entity_poly.type
_entity_poly.pdbx_seq_one_letter_code
_entity_poly.pdbx_strand_id
1 'polypeptide(L)'
;YFTRDAFRVVVQALQACKDMGETYALVFLKYTKDGQNMGNNFIEDDYPSTMFDLYFKNGITGEKALVYNASIRKQFEYKLEHNEKFVTEARLHHEMDLQYQVRCFNRPIMICEYQKEGYTQNINKLFSESPFGYYSYFKEIFNQDMRGVTFKKRLYAYKHYILFSVLTKEKHPIKNVNGLFNKIMVAILFVPGKIATKIRIKKHD
;
A
#
# COMPACT_ATOMS: atom_id res chain seq x y z
N TYR A 1 -8.57 -17.46 -9.07
CA TYR A 1 -7.77 -18.53 -9.70
C TYR A 1 -6.81 -17.95 -10.74
N PHE A 2 -5.77 -18.70 -11.08
CA PHE A 2 -4.82 -18.30 -12.11
C PHE A 2 -5.42 -18.43 -13.51
N THR A 3 -4.97 -17.57 -14.44
CA THR A 3 -5.28 -17.74 -15.87
C THR A 3 -4.59 -19.00 -16.39
N ARG A 4 -5.10 -19.54 -17.51
CA ARG A 4 -4.54 -20.77 -18.12
C ARG A 4 -3.05 -20.62 -18.46
N ASP A 5 -2.61 -19.41 -18.82
CA ASP A 5 -1.24 -19.10 -19.24
C ASP A 5 -0.37 -18.47 -18.15
N ALA A 6 -0.89 -18.34 -16.93
CA ALA A 6 -0.19 -17.60 -15.85
C ALA A 6 1.26 -18.05 -15.65
N PHE A 7 1.51 -19.36 -15.59
CA PHE A 7 2.85 -19.88 -15.40
C PHE A 7 3.80 -19.50 -16.55
N ARG A 8 3.34 -19.63 -17.79
CA ARG A 8 4.13 -19.26 -18.98
C ARG A 8 4.45 -17.75 -18.97
N VAL A 9 3.47 -16.92 -18.65
CA VAL A 9 3.64 -15.47 -18.56
C VAL A 9 4.67 -15.09 -17.49
N VAL A 10 4.60 -15.71 -16.32
CA VAL A 10 5.55 -15.47 -15.22
C VAL A 10 6.97 -15.90 -15.62
N VAL A 11 7.13 -17.08 -16.23
CA VAL A 11 8.45 -17.57 -16.68
C VAL A 11 9.07 -16.62 -17.74
N GLN A 12 8.26 -16.16 -18.71
CA GLN A 12 8.72 -15.19 -19.71
C GLN A 12 9.15 -13.86 -19.08
N ALA A 13 8.38 -13.36 -18.10
CA ALA A 13 8.72 -12.13 -17.37
C ALA A 13 10.01 -12.30 -16.55
N LEU A 14 10.20 -13.44 -15.89
CA LEU A 14 11.45 -13.77 -15.17
C LEU A 14 12.67 -13.81 -16.10
N GLN A 15 12.52 -14.39 -17.29
CA GLN A 15 13.61 -14.45 -18.28
C GLN A 15 13.94 -13.07 -18.86
N ALA A 16 12.96 -12.19 -18.99
CA ALA A 16 13.14 -10.83 -19.49
C ALA A 16 13.78 -9.89 -18.44
N CYS A 17 13.49 -10.12 -17.16
CA CYS A 17 13.96 -9.26 -16.07
C CYS A 17 15.48 -9.44 -15.82
N LYS A 18 16.25 -8.39 -16.11
CA LYS A 18 17.71 -8.40 -15.94
C LYS A 18 18.16 -8.13 -14.50
N ASP A 19 17.33 -7.45 -13.71
CA ASP A 19 17.67 -6.90 -12.40
C ASP A 19 16.97 -7.64 -11.25
N MET A 20 16.91 -8.99 -11.34
CA MET A 20 16.24 -9.82 -10.32
C MET A 20 16.85 -9.69 -8.91
N GLY A 21 18.13 -9.30 -8.80
CA GLY A 21 18.80 -9.04 -7.52
C GLY A 21 18.24 -7.79 -6.80
N GLU A 22 17.70 -6.82 -7.55
CA GLU A 22 17.11 -5.58 -7.04
C GLU A 22 15.59 -5.59 -7.11
N THR A 23 14.98 -6.64 -7.68
CA THR A 23 13.54 -6.76 -7.90
C THR A 23 12.93 -7.71 -6.87
N TYR A 24 12.13 -7.17 -5.95
CA TYR A 24 11.47 -7.99 -4.94
C TYR A 24 10.18 -8.67 -5.43
N ALA A 25 9.54 -8.13 -6.48
CA ALA A 25 8.36 -8.76 -7.08
C ALA A 25 8.17 -8.36 -8.55
N LEU A 26 7.61 -9.29 -9.32
CA LEU A 26 6.97 -9.04 -10.59
C LEU A 26 5.49 -8.76 -10.34
N VAL A 27 4.95 -7.68 -10.91
CA VAL A 27 3.59 -7.20 -10.69
C VAL A 27 2.79 -7.33 -11.98
N PHE A 28 1.65 -8.03 -11.89
CA PHE A 28 0.79 -8.34 -13.02
C PHE A 28 -0.63 -7.83 -12.80
N LEU A 29 -1.41 -7.79 -13.87
CA LEU A 29 -2.82 -7.43 -13.81
C LEU A 29 -3.67 -8.58 -13.21
N LYS A 30 -4.78 -8.19 -12.56
CA LYS A 30 -5.90 -9.07 -12.21
C LYS A 30 -7.10 -8.70 -13.05
N TYR A 31 -7.83 -9.69 -13.48
CA TYR A 31 -9.07 -9.51 -14.26
C TYR A 31 -10.26 -10.09 -13.50
N THR A 32 -11.43 -9.56 -13.77
CA THR A 32 -12.71 -10.16 -13.36
C THR A 32 -13.04 -11.36 -14.24
N LYS A 33 -14.03 -12.16 -13.87
CA LYS A 33 -14.54 -13.27 -14.70
C LYS A 33 -15.04 -12.80 -16.06
N ASP A 34 -15.54 -11.56 -16.14
CA ASP A 34 -16.04 -10.96 -17.39
C ASP A 34 -14.92 -10.37 -18.24
N GLY A 35 -13.65 -10.63 -17.88
CA GLY A 35 -12.48 -10.18 -18.65
C GLY A 35 -12.14 -8.69 -18.48
N GLN A 36 -12.70 -8.00 -17.50
CA GLN A 36 -12.36 -6.61 -17.21
C GLN A 36 -11.14 -6.51 -16.31
N ASN A 37 -10.26 -5.52 -16.55
CA ASN A 37 -9.15 -5.22 -15.68
C ASN A 37 -9.67 -4.70 -14.32
N MET A 38 -9.19 -5.26 -13.21
CA MET A 38 -9.54 -4.83 -11.85
C MET A 38 -8.81 -3.53 -11.43
N GLY A 39 -8.51 -2.69 -12.36
CA GLY A 39 -7.84 -1.40 -12.17
C GLY A 39 -7.46 -0.80 -13.52
N ASN A 40 -6.30 -0.14 -13.59
CA ASN A 40 -5.74 0.36 -14.83
C ASN A 40 -4.41 -0.35 -15.18
N ASN A 41 -3.98 -0.15 -16.42
CA ASN A 41 -2.70 -0.65 -16.91
C ASN A 41 -1.53 0.17 -16.34
N PHE A 42 -0.36 -0.44 -16.31
CA PHE A 42 0.91 0.25 -16.11
C PHE A 42 1.26 1.11 -17.32
N ILE A 43 2.21 2.03 -17.17
CA ILE A 43 2.66 2.95 -18.22
C ILE A 43 3.14 2.18 -19.45
N GLU A 44 3.92 1.13 -19.22
CA GLU A 44 4.45 0.25 -20.26
C GLU A 44 4.65 -1.18 -19.72
N ASP A 45 4.99 -2.11 -20.58
CA ASP A 45 5.35 -3.48 -20.20
C ASP A 45 6.80 -3.51 -19.70
N ASP A 46 7.12 -4.35 -18.73
CA ASP A 46 8.43 -4.43 -18.05
C ASP A 46 8.87 -3.09 -17.40
N TYR A 47 7.90 -2.37 -16.81
CA TYR A 47 8.12 -1.06 -16.20
C TYR A 47 8.70 -1.19 -14.78
N PRO A 48 9.92 -0.63 -14.53
CA PRO A 48 10.49 -0.60 -13.18
C PRO A 48 9.81 0.46 -12.32
N SER A 49 9.46 0.13 -11.09
CA SER A 49 8.82 1.05 -10.15
C SER A 49 8.97 0.57 -8.71
N THR A 50 8.34 1.29 -7.78
CA THR A 50 8.02 0.80 -6.44
C THR A 50 6.51 0.71 -6.28
N MET A 51 6.01 -0.09 -5.35
CA MET A 51 4.57 -0.13 -5.08
C MET A 51 4.07 1.24 -4.59
N PHE A 52 4.89 1.95 -3.81
CA PHE A 52 4.58 3.33 -3.43
C PHE A 52 4.41 4.24 -4.66
N ASP A 53 5.36 4.26 -5.58
CA ASP A 53 5.32 5.13 -6.76
C ASP A 53 4.13 4.79 -7.67
N LEU A 54 3.84 3.51 -7.88
CA LEU A 54 2.68 3.07 -8.65
C LEU A 54 1.39 3.71 -8.14
N TYR A 55 1.12 3.60 -6.84
CA TYR A 55 -0.14 4.05 -6.27
C TYR A 55 -0.14 5.54 -5.91
N PHE A 56 0.99 6.11 -5.48
CA PHE A 56 1.04 7.51 -5.03
C PHE A 56 1.45 8.50 -6.11
N LYS A 57 2.29 8.12 -7.07
CA LYS A 57 2.76 9.02 -8.14
C LYS A 57 2.12 8.71 -9.49
N ASN A 58 2.12 7.44 -9.91
CA ASN A 58 1.75 7.04 -11.28
C ASN A 58 0.24 6.83 -11.48
N GLY A 59 -0.57 6.98 -10.43
CA GLY A 59 -2.03 6.91 -10.53
C GLY A 59 -2.56 5.50 -10.80
N ILE A 60 -1.78 4.46 -10.48
CA ILE A 60 -2.25 3.08 -10.58
C ILE A 60 -3.39 2.86 -9.57
N THR A 61 -4.39 2.12 -10.00
CA THR A 61 -5.59 1.79 -9.23
C THR A 61 -5.88 0.31 -9.27
N GLY A 62 -6.72 -0.14 -8.35
CA GLY A 62 -7.18 -1.53 -8.27
C GLY A 62 -6.11 -2.50 -7.78
N GLU A 63 -6.51 -3.76 -7.73
CA GLU A 63 -5.64 -4.82 -7.21
C GLU A 63 -4.69 -5.34 -8.30
N LYS A 64 -3.51 -5.74 -7.89
CA LYS A 64 -2.49 -6.34 -8.74
C LYS A 64 -2.07 -7.71 -8.19
N ALA A 65 -1.59 -8.58 -9.06
CA ALA A 65 -1.04 -9.87 -8.67
C ALA A 65 0.48 -9.73 -8.55
N LEU A 66 1.05 -10.17 -7.42
CA LEU A 66 2.48 -10.10 -7.15
C LEU A 66 3.09 -11.51 -7.12
N VAL A 67 4.19 -11.67 -7.84
CA VAL A 67 5.05 -12.86 -7.78
C VAL A 67 6.36 -12.44 -7.15
N TYR A 68 6.58 -12.84 -5.90
CA TYR A 68 7.71 -12.39 -5.10
C TYR A 68 9.00 -13.14 -5.42
N ASN A 69 10.12 -12.42 -5.40
CA ASN A 69 11.43 -12.99 -5.22
C ASN A 69 11.56 -13.48 -3.77
N ALA A 70 11.54 -14.78 -3.56
CA ALA A 70 11.52 -15.38 -2.24
C ALA A 70 12.76 -15.04 -1.40
N SER A 71 13.93 -14.86 -2.01
CA SER A 71 15.19 -14.51 -1.31
C SER A 71 15.14 -13.10 -0.73
N ILE A 72 14.50 -12.15 -1.41
CA ILE A 72 14.30 -10.79 -0.89
C ILE A 72 13.13 -10.79 0.08
N ARG A 73 11.96 -11.35 -0.31
CA ARG A 73 10.73 -11.31 0.49
C ARG A 73 10.90 -11.89 1.89
N LYS A 74 11.71 -12.93 2.06
CA LYS A 74 11.99 -13.59 3.36
C LYS A 74 12.80 -12.75 4.33
N GLN A 75 13.42 -11.65 3.88
CA GLN A 75 14.16 -10.72 4.74
C GLN A 75 13.23 -9.75 5.49
N PHE A 76 11.97 -9.68 5.09
CA PHE A 76 10.96 -8.78 5.63
C PHE A 76 9.83 -9.57 6.27
N GLU A 77 9.40 -9.15 7.46
CA GLU A 77 8.38 -9.86 8.23
C GLU A 77 7.14 -8.99 8.46
N TYR A 78 5.97 -9.64 8.44
CA TYR A 78 4.76 -9.00 8.94
C TYR A 78 4.81 -8.90 10.46
N LYS A 79 4.91 -7.68 10.96
CA LYS A 79 4.89 -7.42 12.41
C LYS A 79 3.47 -7.01 12.81
N LEU A 80 2.78 -7.91 13.50
CA LEU A 80 1.54 -7.60 14.19
C LEU A 80 1.88 -6.90 15.51
N GLU A 81 1.19 -5.80 15.79
CA GLU A 81 1.40 -5.01 17.01
C GLU A 81 0.14 -5.07 17.88
N HIS A 82 0.33 -4.98 19.18
CA HIS A 82 -0.76 -4.87 20.16
C HIS A 82 -1.87 -5.94 20.07
N ASN A 83 -1.51 -7.18 19.72
CA ASN A 83 -2.44 -8.31 19.56
C ASN A 83 -3.49 -8.10 18.45
N GLU A 84 -3.28 -7.17 17.51
CA GLU A 84 -4.11 -7.02 16.33
C GLU A 84 -3.98 -8.23 15.40
N LYS A 85 -5.05 -8.53 14.67
CA LYS A 85 -5.10 -9.69 13.76
C LYS A 85 -4.81 -9.33 12.31
N PHE A 86 -4.64 -8.04 12.02
CA PHE A 86 -4.49 -7.55 10.65
C PHE A 86 -3.44 -6.44 10.56
N VAL A 87 -2.62 -6.54 9.55
CA VAL A 87 -1.77 -5.46 9.02
C VAL A 87 -1.86 -5.46 7.51
N THR A 88 -1.93 -4.29 6.89
CA THR A 88 -2.01 -4.19 5.42
C THR A 88 -0.70 -4.64 4.77
N GLU A 89 -0.80 -5.42 3.67
CA GLU A 89 0.37 -5.83 2.86
C GLU A 89 1.17 -4.64 2.35
N ALA A 90 0.50 -3.53 2.07
CA ALA A 90 1.14 -2.31 1.59
C ALA A 90 2.21 -1.76 2.56
N ARG A 91 2.09 -2.01 3.87
CA ARG A 91 3.15 -1.68 4.82
C ARG A 91 4.46 -2.38 4.48
N LEU A 92 4.38 -3.70 4.24
CA LEU A 92 5.55 -4.48 3.90
C LEU A 92 6.15 -4.09 2.55
N HIS A 93 5.28 -3.77 1.58
CA HIS A 93 5.75 -3.24 0.30
C HIS A 93 6.53 -1.94 0.48
N HIS A 94 6.05 -1.02 1.32
CA HIS A 94 6.76 0.24 1.59
C HIS A 94 8.11 0.03 2.29
N GLU A 95 8.26 -1.00 3.14
CA GLU A 95 9.55 -1.36 3.72
C GLU A 95 10.52 -1.89 2.63
N MET A 96 10.04 -2.74 1.73
CA MET A 96 10.84 -3.25 0.60
C MET A 96 11.18 -2.16 -0.42
N ASP A 97 10.26 -1.24 -0.70
CA ASP A 97 10.41 -0.12 -1.64
C ASP A 97 11.59 0.82 -1.29
N LEU A 98 12.05 0.83 -0.02
CA LEU A 98 13.21 1.61 0.42
C LEU A 98 14.55 1.08 -0.12
N GLN A 99 14.60 -0.18 -0.54
CA GLN A 99 15.83 -0.87 -0.93
C GLN A 99 15.74 -1.55 -2.29
N TYR A 100 14.54 -1.92 -2.71
CA TYR A 100 14.27 -2.75 -3.88
C TYR A 100 13.16 -2.15 -4.74
N GLN A 101 13.01 -2.68 -5.93
CA GLN A 101 11.96 -2.28 -6.87
C GLN A 101 11.03 -3.43 -7.22
N VAL A 102 9.96 -3.12 -7.95
CA VAL A 102 9.11 -4.07 -8.65
C VAL A 102 9.25 -3.90 -10.16
N ARG A 103 8.92 -4.95 -10.92
CA ARG A 103 8.79 -4.87 -12.38
C ARG A 103 7.35 -5.18 -12.75
N CYS A 104 6.74 -4.31 -13.57
CA CYS A 104 5.31 -4.31 -13.86
C CYS A 104 5.04 -4.78 -15.28
N PHE A 105 4.07 -5.69 -15.44
CA PHE A 105 3.72 -6.31 -16.71
C PHE A 105 2.23 -6.17 -16.98
N ASN A 106 1.85 -5.64 -18.14
CA ASN A 106 0.47 -5.44 -18.59
C ASN A 106 -0.17 -6.76 -19.06
N ARG A 107 0.06 -7.83 -18.32
CA ARG A 107 -0.45 -9.17 -18.59
C ARG A 107 -1.28 -9.68 -17.42
N PRO A 108 -2.48 -10.22 -17.62
CA PRO A 108 -3.25 -10.81 -16.54
C PRO A 108 -2.75 -12.22 -16.23
N ILE A 109 -2.50 -12.49 -14.94
CA ILE A 109 -2.18 -13.84 -14.46
C ILE A 109 -3.23 -14.39 -13.49
N MET A 110 -4.15 -13.55 -13.02
CA MET A 110 -5.19 -13.95 -12.08
C MET A 110 -6.57 -13.44 -12.53
N ILE A 111 -7.58 -14.28 -12.29
CA ILE A 111 -8.99 -13.92 -12.38
C ILE A 111 -9.56 -13.95 -10.98
N CYS A 112 -10.16 -12.82 -10.55
CA CYS A 112 -10.68 -12.62 -9.20
C CYS A 112 -12.13 -12.12 -9.24
N GLU A 113 -12.82 -12.32 -8.13
CA GLU A 113 -14.13 -11.74 -7.85
C GLU A 113 -14.09 -11.04 -6.49
N TYR A 114 -14.75 -9.87 -6.41
CA TYR A 114 -14.94 -9.22 -5.13
C TYR A 114 -15.92 -10.03 -4.27
N GLN A 115 -15.45 -10.43 -3.10
CA GLN A 115 -16.30 -11.07 -2.11
C GLN A 115 -17.14 -10.03 -1.39
N LYS A 116 -18.46 -10.28 -1.21
CA LYS A 116 -19.37 -9.37 -0.50
C LYS A 116 -18.92 -9.07 0.94
N GLU A 117 -18.24 -10.01 1.58
CA GLU A 117 -17.72 -9.89 2.94
C GLU A 117 -16.19 -9.63 2.98
N GLY A 118 -15.60 -9.25 1.86
CA GLY A 118 -14.16 -9.01 1.75
C GLY A 118 -13.70 -7.79 2.56
N TYR A 119 -12.42 -7.79 2.94
CA TYR A 119 -11.77 -6.70 3.68
C TYR A 119 -11.94 -5.33 3.05
N THR A 120 -11.94 -5.26 1.71
CA THR A 120 -12.09 -4.00 0.97
C THR A 120 -13.45 -3.34 1.22
N GLN A 121 -14.52 -4.13 1.40
CA GLN A 121 -15.85 -3.59 1.69
C GLN A 121 -16.03 -3.23 3.17
N ASN A 122 -15.25 -3.84 4.06
CA ASN A 122 -15.30 -3.65 5.50
C ASN A 122 -14.17 -2.79 6.05
N ILE A 123 -13.60 -1.89 5.23
CA ILE A 123 -12.41 -1.10 5.57
C ILE A 123 -12.58 -0.27 6.86
N ASN A 124 -13.78 0.27 7.13
CA ASN A 124 -14.03 1.04 8.35
C ASN A 124 -13.98 0.16 9.60
N LYS A 125 -14.44 -1.09 9.50
CA LYS A 125 -14.34 -2.08 10.58
C LYS A 125 -12.88 -2.44 10.84
N LEU A 126 -12.11 -2.70 9.77
CA LEU A 126 -10.66 -2.95 9.89
C LEU A 126 -9.92 -1.78 10.54
N PHE A 127 -10.28 -0.54 10.21
CA PHE A 127 -9.70 0.65 10.80
C PHE A 127 -9.91 0.74 12.31
N SER A 128 -11.05 0.28 12.81
CA SER A 128 -11.34 0.26 14.24
C SER A 128 -10.74 -0.94 14.96
N GLU A 129 -10.63 -2.08 14.29
CA GLU A 129 -10.11 -3.33 14.87
C GLU A 129 -8.58 -3.43 14.83
N SER A 130 -7.92 -2.68 13.91
CA SER A 130 -6.46 -2.75 13.72
C SER A 130 -5.83 -1.36 13.56
N PRO A 131 -6.07 -0.42 14.49
CA PRO A 131 -5.57 0.96 14.39
C PRO A 131 -4.04 1.06 14.43
N PHE A 132 -3.32 0.17 15.12
CA PHE A 132 -1.85 0.17 15.19
C PHE A 132 -1.21 -0.28 13.87
N GLY A 133 -1.77 -1.31 13.23
CA GLY A 133 -1.32 -1.75 11.90
C GLY A 133 -1.45 -0.64 10.86
N TYR A 134 -2.58 0.10 10.87
CA TYR A 134 -2.76 1.25 9.99
C TYR A 134 -1.93 2.47 10.40
N TYR A 135 -1.72 2.71 11.69
CA TYR A 135 -0.79 3.74 12.15
C TYR A 135 0.61 3.51 11.59
N SER A 136 1.13 2.30 11.73
CA SER A 136 2.44 1.92 11.20
C SER A 136 2.48 2.08 9.68
N TYR A 137 1.45 1.64 8.95
CA TYR A 137 1.36 1.82 7.50
C TYR A 137 1.44 3.30 7.08
N PHE A 138 0.62 4.18 7.67
CA PHE A 138 0.64 5.60 7.31
C PHE A 138 1.91 6.32 7.78
N LYS A 139 2.56 5.85 8.82
CA LYS A 139 3.89 6.33 9.23
C LYS A 139 4.94 5.98 8.19
N GLU A 140 4.94 4.75 7.65
CA GLU A 140 5.90 4.31 6.62
C GLU A 140 5.77 5.10 5.30
N ILE A 141 4.60 5.63 4.98
CA ILE A 141 4.43 6.52 3.82
C ILE A 141 5.39 7.73 3.88
N PHE A 142 5.65 8.27 5.08
CA PHE A 142 6.54 9.43 5.24
C PHE A 142 8.03 9.07 5.23
N ASN A 143 8.38 7.79 5.12
CA ASN A 143 9.73 7.33 4.84
C ASN A 143 10.04 7.27 3.34
N GLN A 144 9.00 7.32 2.50
CA GLN A 144 9.11 7.29 1.04
C GLN A 144 9.46 8.66 0.46
N ASP A 145 9.98 8.66 -0.77
CA ASP A 145 10.20 9.90 -1.51
C ASP A 145 8.87 10.51 -1.96
N MET A 146 8.45 11.55 -1.26
CA MET A 146 7.19 12.25 -1.51
C MET A 146 7.25 13.22 -2.71
N ARG A 147 8.41 13.41 -3.38
CA ARG A 147 8.49 14.24 -4.59
C ARG A 147 7.61 13.64 -5.69
N GLY A 148 6.89 14.48 -6.41
CA GLY A 148 5.93 14.01 -7.43
C GLY A 148 4.57 13.52 -6.89
N VAL A 149 4.43 13.29 -5.59
CA VAL A 149 3.12 12.95 -4.99
C VAL A 149 2.22 14.18 -5.00
N THR A 150 1.01 14.05 -5.56
CA THR A 150 0.03 15.14 -5.64
C THR A 150 -0.40 15.63 -4.26
N PHE A 151 -0.74 16.91 -4.14
CA PHE A 151 -1.21 17.50 -2.88
C PHE A 151 -2.40 16.74 -2.28
N LYS A 152 -3.35 16.31 -3.11
CA LYS A 152 -4.52 15.50 -2.68
C LYS A 152 -4.08 14.20 -1.98
N LYS A 153 -3.12 13.48 -2.53
CA LYS A 153 -2.61 12.22 -1.96
C LYS A 153 -1.77 12.45 -0.71
N ARG A 154 -1.01 13.55 -0.66
CA ARG A 154 -0.31 13.96 0.57
C ARG A 154 -1.30 14.27 1.69
N LEU A 155 -2.35 15.04 1.39
CA LEU A 155 -3.40 15.37 2.36
C LEU A 155 -4.13 14.11 2.86
N TYR A 156 -4.38 13.15 1.96
CA TYR A 156 -4.91 11.84 2.34
C TYR A 156 -4.01 11.11 3.35
N ALA A 157 -2.69 11.08 3.11
CA ALA A 157 -1.73 10.47 4.00
C ALA A 157 -1.69 11.16 5.38
N TYR A 158 -1.62 12.51 5.42
CA TYR A 158 -1.66 13.26 6.69
C TYR A 158 -2.94 13.03 7.47
N LYS A 159 -4.09 13.09 6.80
CA LYS A 159 -5.40 12.87 7.44
C LYS A 159 -5.47 11.51 8.13
N HIS A 160 -5.05 10.44 7.45
CA HIS A 160 -5.12 9.09 8.01
C HIS A 160 -4.03 8.87 9.07
N TYR A 161 -2.83 9.39 8.89
CA TYR A 161 -1.81 9.36 9.91
C TYR A 161 -2.29 10.00 11.22
N ILE A 162 -2.92 11.18 11.15
CA ILE A 162 -3.46 11.87 12.32
C ILE A 162 -4.62 11.07 12.92
N LEU A 163 -5.54 10.54 12.09
CA LEU A 163 -6.63 9.67 12.54
C LEU A 163 -6.09 8.52 13.39
N PHE A 164 -5.13 7.76 12.86
CA PHE A 164 -4.58 6.60 13.57
C PHE A 164 -3.68 7.00 14.74
N SER A 165 -2.97 8.12 14.68
CA SER A 165 -2.25 8.66 15.84
C SER A 165 -3.20 8.95 17.01
N VAL A 166 -4.40 9.45 16.73
CA VAL A 166 -5.43 9.70 17.77
C VAL A 166 -6.02 8.40 18.31
N LEU A 167 -6.36 7.45 17.43
CA LEU A 167 -6.92 6.14 17.81
C LEU A 167 -5.95 5.32 18.67
N THR A 168 -4.67 5.32 18.32
CA THR A 168 -3.61 4.61 19.06
C THR A 168 -3.08 5.37 20.28
N LYS A 169 -3.59 6.59 20.52
CA LYS A 169 -3.12 7.49 21.59
C LYS A 169 -1.62 7.77 21.52
N GLU A 170 -1.09 7.92 20.28
CA GLU A 170 0.34 8.21 20.07
C GLU A 170 0.75 9.49 20.78
N LYS A 171 1.84 9.40 21.59
CA LYS A 171 2.32 10.53 22.41
C LYS A 171 3.12 11.57 21.62
N HIS A 172 3.82 11.14 20.57
CA HIS A 172 4.76 11.97 19.83
C HIS A 172 4.51 11.97 18.30
N PRO A 173 3.28 12.24 17.82
CA PRO A 173 2.92 12.08 16.42
C PRO A 173 3.77 12.95 15.47
N ILE A 174 4.18 14.16 15.91
CA ILE A 174 5.02 15.06 15.09
C ILE A 174 6.46 14.53 15.02
N LYS A 175 7.00 13.99 16.13
CA LYS A 175 8.37 13.47 16.19
C LYS A 175 8.56 12.24 15.33
N ASN A 176 7.52 11.41 15.24
CA ASN A 176 7.55 10.11 14.57
C ASN A 176 7.41 10.18 13.04
N VAL A 177 7.29 11.37 12.48
CA VAL A 177 7.23 11.59 11.03
C VAL A 177 8.59 12.04 10.51
N ASN A 178 9.04 11.48 9.39
CA ASN A 178 10.27 11.88 8.74
C ASN A 178 10.10 13.13 7.87
N GLY A 179 11.16 13.93 7.78
CA GLY A 179 11.21 15.17 6.99
C GLY A 179 10.60 16.38 7.69
N LEU A 180 11.31 17.50 7.63
CA LEU A 180 10.90 18.77 8.27
C LEU A 180 9.54 19.25 7.75
N PHE A 181 9.32 19.21 6.44
CA PHE A 181 8.05 19.61 5.84
C PHE A 181 6.88 18.77 6.35
N ASN A 182 7.05 17.44 6.43
CA ASN A 182 6.02 16.55 6.95
C ASN A 182 5.71 16.85 8.43
N LYS A 183 6.73 17.13 9.25
CA LYS A 183 6.55 17.52 10.66
C LYS A 183 5.73 18.80 10.80
N ILE A 184 6.02 19.80 9.99
CA ILE A 184 5.27 21.07 9.96
C ILE A 184 3.81 20.83 9.56
N MET A 185 3.58 20.06 8.50
CA MET A 185 2.23 19.74 8.03
C MET A 185 1.43 18.95 9.07
N VAL A 186 2.04 17.97 9.73
CA VAL A 186 1.39 17.23 10.82
C VAL A 186 1.07 18.17 11.98
N ALA A 187 1.99 19.07 12.38
CA ALA A 187 1.75 20.01 13.46
C ALA A 187 0.55 20.94 13.16
N ILE A 188 0.46 21.49 11.94
CA ILE A 188 -0.63 22.37 11.51
C ILE A 188 -1.97 21.61 11.49
N LEU A 189 -1.96 20.38 10.95
CA LEU A 189 -3.18 19.60 10.72
C LEU A 189 -3.62 18.78 11.94
N PHE A 190 -2.79 18.67 12.98
CA PHE A 190 -3.06 17.76 14.11
C PHE A 190 -4.28 18.17 14.92
N VAL A 191 -4.40 19.46 15.29
CA VAL A 191 -5.53 19.92 16.12
C VAL A 191 -6.88 19.78 15.39
N PRO A 192 -7.05 20.29 14.16
CA PRO A 192 -8.30 20.11 13.42
C PRO A 192 -8.58 18.63 13.11
N GLY A 193 -7.55 17.83 12.79
CA GLY A 193 -7.70 16.42 12.54
C GLY A 193 -8.11 15.63 13.79
N LYS A 194 -7.58 15.96 14.96
CA LYS A 194 -7.98 15.37 16.25
C LYS A 194 -9.45 15.66 16.57
N ILE A 195 -9.91 16.89 16.32
CA ILE A 195 -11.31 17.27 16.52
C ILE A 195 -12.21 16.46 15.58
N ALA A 196 -11.88 16.43 14.29
CA ALA A 196 -12.64 15.67 13.29
C ALA A 196 -12.71 14.17 13.63
N THR A 197 -11.61 13.58 14.10
CA THR A 197 -11.58 12.17 14.55
C THR A 197 -12.51 11.93 15.71
N LYS A 198 -12.50 12.79 16.74
CA LYS A 198 -13.40 12.66 17.90
C LYS A 198 -14.88 12.77 17.53
N ILE A 199 -15.23 13.66 16.60
CA ILE A 199 -16.60 13.79 16.10
C ILE A 199 -17.02 12.51 15.35
N ARG A 200 -16.11 11.93 14.55
CA ARG A 200 -16.39 10.69 13.82
C ARG A 200 -16.66 9.51 14.76
N ILE A 201 -15.84 9.34 15.80
CA ILE A 201 -16.01 8.28 16.79
C ILE A 201 -17.39 8.40 17.47
N LYS A 202 -17.76 9.59 17.95
CA LYS A 202 -19.06 9.83 18.62
C LYS A 202 -20.31 9.61 17.74
N LYS A 203 -20.16 9.52 16.44
CA LYS A 203 -21.27 9.24 15.51
C LYS A 203 -21.46 7.75 15.24
N HIS A 204 -20.51 6.93 15.64
CA HIS A 204 -20.51 5.48 15.41
C HIS A 204 -20.63 4.65 16.71
N ASP A 205 -20.56 5.32 17.88
CA ASP A 205 -20.99 4.82 19.19
C ASP A 205 -22.49 5.15 19.38
#